data_86e2089c6732c0f94f4f405ac97cdc68
#
_entry.id   86e2089c6732c0f94f4f405ac97cdc68
#
_cell.length_a   1.000
_cell.length_b   1.000
_cell.length_c   1.000
_cell.angle_alpha   90.00
_cell.angle_beta   90.00
_cell.angle_gamma   90.00
#
_symmetry.space_group_name_H-M   'P 1'
#
loop_
_entity.id
_entity.type
_entity.pdbx_description
1 polymer ?
#
loop_
_entity_poly.entity_id
_entity_poly.type
_entity_poly.pdbx_seq_one_letter_code
_entity_poly.pdbx_strand_id
1 'polypeptide(L)'
;MTYSNRIYGAALIKAINSNYNADFSGQPRTLPNGVVYATDKALKYAIKNFIKENYPFEKVFYFKRFNEEFIPYSLDDAFVAAFPEHEDEKDKKIIAKDLLSCIDIRLFGATFAKKSKDNVAISIHGPVQITHGINIWHENNFYSEQIMSPFRNPNEDNEDNMATTLG
;
A
#
# COMPACT_ATOMS: atom_id res chain seq x y z
N MET A 1 20.06 -7.34 22.93
CA MET A 1 19.07 -8.25 23.55
C MET A 1 17.92 -8.41 22.58
N THR A 2 17.60 -9.61 22.12
CA THR A 2 16.52 -9.84 21.16
C THR A 2 15.23 -10.13 21.94
N TYR A 3 14.16 -9.39 21.64
CA TYR A 3 12.85 -9.63 22.24
C TYR A 3 12.19 -10.84 21.60
N SER A 4 11.80 -11.84 22.35
CA SER A 4 11.29 -13.13 21.86
C SER A 4 9.80 -13.38 22.17
N ASN A 5 9.15 -12.47 22.91
CA ASN A 5 7.74 -12.63 23.28
C ASN A 5 6.80 -12.04 22.22
N ARG A 6 5.54 -12.46 22.25
CA ARG A 6 4.49 -11.83 21.45
C ARG A 6 4.06 -10.50 22.08
N ILE A 7 3.79 -9.52 21.21
CA ILE A 7 3.22 -8.23 21.62
C ILE A 7 1.86 -8.10 20.93
N TYR A 8 0.86 -7.67 21.67
CA TYR A 8 -0.44 -7.28 21.16
C TYR A 8 -0.66 -5.81 21.46
N GLY A 9 -1.22 -5.10 20.50
CA GLY A 9 -1.47 -3.66 20.65
C GLY A 9 -2.59 -3.20 19.72
N ALA A 10 -2.96 -1.94 19.83
CA ALA A 10 -3.92 -1.29 18.96
C ALA A 10 -3.36 0.07 18.51
N ALA A 11 -3.54 0.38 17.21
CA ALA A 11 -3.34 1.71 16.66
C ALA A 11 -4.71 2.39 16.52
N LEU A 12 -4.88 3.52 17.21
CA LEU A 12 -6.10 4.33 17.11
C LEU A 12 -5.84 5.46 16.12
N ILE A 13 -6.69 5.55 15.09
CA ILE A 13 -6.59 6.57 14.06
C ILE A 13 -7.89 7.35 14.05
N LYS A 14 -7.80 8.68 14.09
CA LYS A 14 -8.93 9.58 13.95
C LYS A 14 -8.81 10.32 12.61
N ALA A 15 -9.73 10.06 11.69
CA ALA A 15 -9.88 10.85 10.47
C ALA A 15 -10.74 12.09 10.78
N ILE A 16 -10.21 13.28 10.52
CA ILE A 16 -10.91 14.56 10.73
C ILE A 16 -10.91 15.27 9.38
N ASN A 17 -12.11 15.51 8.83
CA ASN A 17 -12.31 16.14 7.53
C ASN A 17 -11.42 15.49 6.43
N SER A 18 -11.30 14.17 6.47
CA SER A 18 -10.45 13.41 5.56
C SER A 18 -10.96 11.98 5.38
N ASN A 19 -10.73 11.42 4.21
CA ASN A 19 -10.99 10.02 3.93
C ASN A 19 -9.72 9.21 4.19
N TYR A 20 -9.73 8.39 5.25
CA TYR A 20 -8.56 7.57 5.61
C TYR A 20 -8.30 6.44 4.61
N ASN A 21 -9.35 5.78 4.10
CA ASN A 21 -9.20 4.71 3.12
C ASN A 21 -10.43 4.60 2.21
N ALA A 22 -10.30 5.16 1.03
CA ALA A 22 -11.32 5.11 -0.01
C ALA A 22 -11.42 3.75 -0.70
N ASP A 23 -12.58 3.47 -1.27
CA ASP A 23 -12.78 2.46 -2.29
C ASP A 23 -12.47 3.02 -3.70
N PHE A 24 -12.79 2.28 -4.76
CA PHE A 24 -12.55 2.71 -6.13
C PHE A 24 -13.46 3.86 -6.60
N SER A 25 -14.58 4.09 -5.91
CA SER A 25 -15.47 5.21 -6.17
C SER A 25 -15.11 6.46 -5.35
N GLY A 26 -14.04 6.40 -4.55
CA GLY A 26 -13.60 7.46 -3.66
C GLY A 26 -14.38 7.54 -2.35
N GLN A 27 -15.37 6.66 -2.14
CA GLN A 27 -16.14 6.62 -0.90
C GLN A 27 -15.39 5.87 0.20
N PRO A 28 -15.67 6.17 1.50
CA PRO A 28 -15.15 5.37 2.60
C PRO A 28 -15.55 3.91 2.43
N ARG A 29 -14.58 3.01 2.63
CA ARG A 29 -14.85 1.57 2.54
C ARG A 29 -15.83 1.12 3.61
N THR A 30 -16.86 0.38 3.19
CA THR A 30 -17.89 -0.15 4.09
C THR A 30 -18.01 -1.66 3.95
N LEU A 31 -18.23 -2.34 5.09
CA LEU A 31 -18.62 -3.74 5.11
C LEU A 31 -20.09 -3.87 4.67
N PRO A 32 -20.55 -5.08 4.30
CA PRO A 32 -21.96 -5.29 3.92
C PRO A 32 -22.98 -4.88 4.98
N ASN A 33 -22.60 -4.84 6.25
CA ASN A 33 -23.42 -4.37 7.37
C ASN A 33 -23.36 -2.84 7.59
N GLY A 34 -22.74 -2.08 6.68
CA GLY A 34 -22.61 -0.62 6.76
C GLY A 34 -21.49 -0.09 7.65
N VAL A 35 -20.72 -0.96 8.32
CA VAL A 35 -19.61 -0.51 9.16
C VAL A 35 -18.47 -0.02 8.31
N VAL A 36 -18.00 1.21 8.54
CA VAL A 36 -16.81 1.76 7.88
C VAL A 36 -15.56 1.05 8.37
N TYR A 37 -14.71 0.66 7.45
CA TYR A 37 -13.46 0.00 7.75
C TYR A 37 -12.29 0.53 6.92
N ALA A 38 -11.08 0.23 7.34
CA ALA A 38 -9.87 0.47 6.57
C ALA A 38 -9.06 -0.81 6.43
N THR A 39 -8.46 -1.00 5.27
CA THR A 39 -7.58 -2.14 5.06
C THR A 39 -6.28 -1.98 5.83
N ASP A 40 -5.66 -3.10 6.21
CA ASP A 40 -4.30 -3.12 6.77
C ASP A 40 -3.28 -2.42 5.84
N LYS A 41 -3.53 -2.45 4.53
CA LYS A 41 -2.68 -1.80 3.52
C LYS A 41 -2.61 -0.28 3.69
N ALA A 42 -3.69 0.37 4.13
CA ALA A 42 -3.71 1.81 4.37
C ALA A 42 -2.72 2.18 5.50
N LEU A 43 -2.78 1.47 6.62
CA LEU A 43 -1.83 1.70 7.73
C LEU A 43 -0.39 1.32 7.34
N LYS A 44 -0.20 0.19 6.67
CA LYS A 44 1.12 -0.23 6.19
C LYS A 44 1.72 0.78 5.21
N TYR A 45 0.89 1.40 4.36
CA TYR A 45 1.34 2.47 3.47
C TYR A 45 1.86 3.68 4.26
N ALA A 46 1.10 4.15 5.24
CA ALA A 46 1.50 5.28 6.09
C ALA A 46 2.82 4.99 6.84
N ILE A 47 2.98 3.79 7.40
CA ILE A 47 4.22 3.36 8.05
C ILE A 47 5.39 3.35 7.06
N LYS A 48 5.21 2.78 5.87
CA LYS A 48 6.27 2.73 4.85
C LYS A 48 6.66 4.12 4.36
N ASN A 49 5.68 5.00 4.16
CA ASN A 49 5.96 6.39 3.78
C ASN A 49 6.76 7.12 4.86
N PHE A 50 6.34 6.99 6.11
CA PHE A 50 7.06 7.56 7.25
C PHE A 50 8.51 7.06 7.32
N ILE A 51 8.73 5.76 7.09
CA ILE A 51 10.09 5.19 7.08
C ILE A 51 10.92 5.80 5.94
N LYS A 52 10.37 5.89 4.74
CA LYS A 52 11.07 6.49 3.59
C LYS A 52 11.49 7.95 3.82
N GLU A 53 10.65 8.72 4.47
CA GLU A 53 10.90 10.15 4.71
C GLU A 53 11.88 10.39 5.85
N ASN A 54 11.86 9.54 6.88
CA ASN A 54 12.61 9.80 8.11
C ASN A 54 13.84 8.89 8.30
N TYR A 55 13.93 7.79 7.55
CA TYR A 55 15.01 6.82 7.66
C TYR A 55 15.65 6.53 6.29
N PRO A 56 16.47 7.43 5.75
CA PRO A 56 17.00 7.36 4.37
C PRO A 56 17.91 6.15 4.12
N PHE A 57 18.43 5.52 5.16
CA PHE A 57 19.26 4.30 5.05
C PHE A 57 18.45 3.00 4.99
N GLU A 58 17.14 3.07 5.30
CA GLU A 58 16.27 1.91 5.24
C GLU A 58 15.62 1.79 3.86
N LYS A 59 15.71 0.60 3.27
CA LYS A 59 15.07 0.30 1.99
C LYS A 59 13.62 -0.12 2.22
N VAL A 60 12.71 0.45 1.44
CA VAL A 60 11.29 0.02 1.36
C VAL A 60 11.04 -0.52 -0.04
N PHE A 61 10.66 -1.78 -0.15
CA PHE A 61 10.47 -2.46 -1.42
C PHE A 61 9.05 -2.26 -1.98
N TYR A 62 8.03 -2.64 -1.25
CA TYR A 62 6.61 -2.54 -1.68
C TYR A 62 6.07 -1.11 -1.55
N PHE A 63 6.56 -0.26 -2.44
CA PHE A 63 6.08 1.11 -2.57
C PHE A 63 5.89 1.45 -4.05
N LYS A 64 4.77 2.11 -4.39
CA LYS A 64 4.48 2.45 -5.78
C LYS A 64 5.54 3.40 -6.33
N ARG A 65 6.14 3.03 -7.43
CA ARG A 65 7.11 3.82 -8.20
C ARG A 65 6.67 3.86 -9.65
N PHE A 66 7.14 4.86 -10.38
CA PHE A 66 6.85 5.06 -11.78
C PHE A 66 8.17 5.12 -12.54
N ASN A 67 8.15 4.68 -13.79
CA ASN A 67 9.23 4.91 -14.74
C ASN A 67 9.17 6.35 -15.31
N GLU A 68 10.06 6.68 -16.23
CA GLU A 68 10.12 8.01 -16.87
C GLU A 68 8.87 8.36 -17.67
N GLU A 69 8.10 7.37 -18.11
CA GLU A 69 6.84 7.51 -18.83
C GLU A 69 5.62 7.56 -17.89
N PHE A 70 5.83 7.67 -16.58
CA PHE A 70 4.79 7.62 -15.53
C PHE A 70 4.00 6.30 -15.49
N ILE A 71 4.57 5.20 -16.03
CA ILE A 71 3.99 3.87 -15.92
C ILE A 71 4.42 3.25 -14.58
N PRO A 72 3.49 2.68 -13.78
CA PRO A 72 3.86 2.01 -12.54
C PRO A 72 4.77 0.82 -12.79
N TYR A 73 5.83 0.67 -12.01
CA TYR A 73 6.70 -0.49 -12.08
C TYR A 73 5.92 -1.79 -11.85
N SER A 74 6.23 -2.81 -12.65
CA SER A 74 5.91 -4.19 -12.32
C SER A 74 6.72 -4.66 -11.12
N LEU A 75 6.39 -5.84 -10.59
CA LEU A 75 7.17 -6.42 -9.49
C LEU A 75 8.62 -6.73 -9.91
N ASP A 76 8.81 -7.16 -11.15
CA ASP A 76 10.12 -7.47 -11.71
C ASP A 76 10.94 -6.17 -11.90
N ASP A 77 10.36 -5.12 -12.48
CA ASP A 77 11.02 -3.81 -12.63
C ASP A 77 11.41 -3.22 -11.26
N ALA A 78 10.52 -3.37 -10.27
CA ALA A 78 10.81 -2.90 -8.92
C ALA A 78 11.98 -3.66 -8.29
N PHE A 79 12.12 -4.95 -8.59
CA PHE A 79 13.26 -5.76 -8.12
C PHE A 79 14.54 -5.33 -8.79
N VAL A 80 14.55 -5.21 -10.12
CA VAL A 80 15.74 -4.75 -10.89
C VAL A 80 16.16 -3.36 -10.44
N ALA A 81 15.22 -2.44 -10.25
CA ALA A 81 15.53 -1.09 -9.77
C ALA A 81 16.08 -1.05 -8.34
N ALA A 82 15.74 -2.02 -7.49
CA ALA A 82 16.22 -2.12 -6.11
C ALA A 82 17.55 -2.87 -6.00
N PHE A 83 17.79 -3.84 -6.88
CA PHE A 83 18.91 -4.78 -6.87
C PHE A 83 19.42 -5.05 -8.30
N PRO A 84 19.96 -4.03 -8.97
CA PRO A 84 20.37 -4.15 -10.38
C PRO A 84 21.47 -5.20 -10.59
N GLU A 85 22.29 -5.46 -9.57
CA GLU A 85 23.32 -6.49 -9.57
C GLU A 85 22.77 -7.92 -9.64
N HIS A 86 21.49 -8.10 -9.32
CA HIS A 86 20.80 -9.39 -9.30
C HIS A 86 19.62 -9.46 -10.30
N GLU A 87 19.65 -8.69 -11.37
CA GLU A 87 18.61 -8.67 -12.40
C GLU A 87 18.26 -10.07 -12.92
N ASP A 88 19.26 -10.87 -13.26
CA ASP A 88 19.10 -12.22 -13.80
C ASP A 88 19.21 -13.33 -12.73
N GLU A 89 19.23 -12.96 -11.45
CA GLU A 89 19.41 -13.93 -10.38
C GLU A 89 18.20 -14.88 -10.27
N LYS A 90 18.48 -16.16 -10.06
CA LYS A 90 17.52 -17.26 -9.97
C LYS A 90 17.59 -18.01 -8.64
N ASP A 91 18.71 -17.85 -7.91
CA ASP A 91 18.83 -18.47 -6.59
C ASP A 91 17.89 -17.79 -5.60
N LYS A 92 16.91 -18.57 -5.16
CA LYS A 92 15.91 -18.10 -4.18
C LYS A 92 16.52 -17.61 -2.87
N LYS A 93 17.70 -18.12 -2.48
CA LYS A 93 18.39 -17.69 -1.25
C LYS A 93 18.97 -16.30 -1.40
N ILE A 94 19.54 -15.99 -2.56
CA ILE A 94 20.10 -14.67 -2.86
C ILE A 94 18.96 -13.67 -2.94
N ILE A 95 17.92 -13.96 -3.73
CA ILE A 95 16.72 -13.10 -3.85
C ILE A 95 16.05 -12.89 -2.48
N ALA A 96 15.93 -13.94 -1.67
CA ALA A 96 15.36 -13.80 -0.33
C ALA A 96 16.21 -12.91 0.59
N LYS A 97 17.55 -12.98 0.47
CA LYS A 97 18.46 -12.11 1.22
C LYS A 97 18.31 -10.66 0.81
N ASP A 98 18.19 -10.38 -0.48
CA ASP A 98 17.95 -9.03 -1.00
C ASP A 98 16.61 -8.48 -0.49
N LEU A 99 15.55 -9.24 -0.64
CA LEU A 99 14.23 -8.87 -0.14
C LEU A 99 14.25 -8.60 1.38
N LEU A 100 14.93 -9.43 2.16
CA LEU A 100 15.10 -9.26 3.61
C LEU A 100 16.02 -8.08 3.98
N SER A 101 16.75 -7.49 3.04
CA SER A 101 17.43 -6.23 3.27
C SER A 101 16.46 -5.05 3.37
N CYS A 102 15.22 -5.21 2.88
CA CYS A 102 14.18 -4.19 2.92
C CYS A 102 13.37 -4.29 4.22
N ILE A 103 13.20 -3.14 4.90
CA ILE A 103 12.55 -3.12 6.22
C ILE A 103 11.07 -3.51 6.19
N ASP A 104 10.35 -3.12 5.16
CA ASP A 104 8.93 -3.47 5.03
C ASP A 104 8.72 -4.97 4.84
N ILE A 105 9.63 -5.65 4.17
CA ILE A 105 9.60 -7.12 4.04
C ILE A 105 9.98 -7.79 5.37
N ARG A 106 10.99 -7.28 6.07
CA ARG A 106 11.33 -7.77 7.42
C ARG A 106 10.18 -7.62 8.40
N LEU A 107 9.41 -6.52 8.32
CA LEU A 107 8.30 -6.26 9.23
C LEU A 107 7.05 -7.06 8.86
N PHE A 108 6.59 -6.95 7.62
CA PHE A 108 5.25 -7.39 7.21
C PHE A 108 5.26 -8.71 6.44
N GLY A 109 6.43 -9.13 5.96
CA GLY A 109 6.55 -10.23 5.02
C GLY A 109 6.18 -9.83 3.60
N ALA A 110 6.28 -10.79 2.69
CA ALA A 110 5.98 -10.61 1.29
C ALA A 110 5.67 -11.93 0.59
N THR A 111 4.84 -11.87 -0.44
CA THR A 111 4.79 -12.87 -1.49
C THR A 111 5.44 -12.24 -2.73
N PHE A 112 6.55 -12.78 -3.16
CA PHE A 112 7.30 -12.33 -4.31
C PHE A 112 7.30 -13.42 -5.38
N ALA A 113 6.92 -13.08 -6.60
CA ALA A 113 6.95 -13.98 -7.74
C ALA A 113 7.52 -13.26 -8.96
N LYS A 114 8.76 -13.60 -9.31
CA LYS A 114 9.42 -13.10 -10.52
C LYS A 114 8.94 -13.91 -11.72
N LYS A 115 8.45 -13.23 -12.76
CA LYS A 115 7.96 -13.85 -14.00
C LYS A 115 9.08 -14.19 -15.00
N SER A 116 10.30 -14.39 -14.55
CA SER A 116 11.37 -14.91 -15.41
C SER A 116 11.05 -16.34 -15.88
N LYS A 117 11.76 -16.82 -16.90
CA LYS A 117 11.57 -18.17 -17.48
C LYS A 117 11.57 -19.32 -16.46
N ASP A 118 12.12 -19.10 -15.27
CA ASP A 118 12.28 -20.11 -14.23
C ASP A 118 11.38 -19.92 -13.00
N ASN A 119 10.33 -19.12 -13.07
CA ASN A 119 9.28 -18.95 -12.05
C ASN A 119 9.78 -18.98 -10.59
N VAL A 120 10.53 -17.95 -10.19
CA VAL A 120 10.95 -17.81 -8.79
C VAL A 120 9.79 -17.32 -7.94
N ALA A 121 9.33 -18.14 -7.00
CA ALA A 121 8.32 -17.76 -6.03
C ALA A 121 8.87 -17.91 -4.61
N ILE A 122 8.73 -16.85 -3.82
CA ILE A 122 9.19 -16.76 -2.42
C ILE A 122 8.05 -16.19 -1.58
N SER A 123 7.78 -16.84 -0.44
CA SER A 123 6.84 -16.33 0.56
C SER A 123 7.57 -16.12 1.88
N ILE A 124 7.52 -14.91 2.41
CA ILE A 124 8.16 -14.52 3.66
C ILE A 124 7.08 -14.02 4.61
N HIS A 125 7.02 -14.58 5.82
CA HIS A 125 6.14 -14.12 6.88
C HIS A 125 6.88 -13.13 7.79
N GLY A 126 6.37 -11.91 7.90
CA GLY A 126 6.92 -10.91 8.81
C GLY A 126 6.32 -11.04 10.22
N PRO A 127 7.03 -10.60 11.26
CA PRO A 127 6.57 -10.65 12.65
C PRO A 127 5.45 -9.65 12.95
N VAL A 128 5.29 -8.59 12.15
CA VAL A 128 4.28 -7.56 12.37
C VAL A 128 3.05 -7.87 11.53
N GLN A 129 1.99 -8.31 12.20
CA GLN A 129 0.70 -8.59 11.58
C GLN A 129 -0.32 -7.53 12.00
N ILE A 130 -0.92 -6.86 11.02
CA ILE A 130 -1.92 -5.81 11.20
C ILE A 130 -3.22 -6.29 10.62
N THR A 131 -4.30 -6.22 11.39
CA THR A 131 -5.66 -6.51 10.94
C THR A 131 -6.28 -5.29 10.27
N HIS A 132 -7.43 -5.48 9.62
CA HIS A 132 -8.23 -4.34 9.18
C HIS A 132 -8.66 -3.49 10.37
N GLY A 133 -8.62 -2.18 10.19
CA GLY A 133 -9.20 -1.24 11.14
C GLY A 133 -10.73 -1.16 10.96
N ILE A 134 -11.46 -1.06 12.05
CA ILE A 134 -12.91 -0.89 12.01
C ILE A 134 -13.28 0.42 12.73
N ASN A 135 -14.32 1.10 12.26
CA ASN A 135 -14.88 2.24 12.97
C ASN A 135 -15.53 1.76 14.27
N ILE A 136 -14.96 2.16 15.41
CA ILE A 136 -15.47 1.77 16.74
C ILE A 136 -16.75 2.53 17.13
N TRP A 137 -17.03 3.64 16.47
CA TRP A 137 -18.28 4.42 16.64
C TRP A 137 -19.19 4.23 15.43
N HIS A 138 -19.51 2.98 15.12
CA HIS A 138 -20.31 2.61 13.95
C HIS A 138 -21.76 3.14 13.97
N GLU A 139 -22.23 3.63 15.11
CA GLU A 139 -23.53 4.30 15.23
C GLU A 139 -23.50 5.78 14.79
N ASN A 140 -22.31 6.37 14.67
CA ASN A 140 -22.17 7.74 14.23
C ASN A 140 -22.21 7.82 12.70
N ASN A 141 -23.09 8.68 12.20
CA ASN A 141 -23.14 8.99 10.77
C ASN A 141 -21.80 9.61 10.34
N PHE A 142 -21.19 9.04 9.32
CA PHE A 142 -20.13 9.70 8.59
C PHE A 142 -20.74 10.50 7.44
N TYR A 143 -20.18 11.65 7.17
CA TYR A 143 -20.57 12.49 6.05
C TYR A 143 -19.54 12.33 4.93
N SER A 144 -20.03 12.22 3.70
CA SER A 144 -19.20 12.12 2.52
C SER A 144 -19.77 13.05 1.46
N GLU A 145 -18.95 13.87 0.84
CA GLU A 145 -19.33 14.84 -0.19
C GLU A 145 -18.46 14.63 -1.43
N GLN A 146 -19.07 14.77 -2.60
CA GLN A 146 -18.36 14.76 -3.87
C GLN A 146 -17.82 16.15 -4.16
N ILE A 147 -16.54 16.22 -4.48
CA ILE A 147 -15.88 17.44 -4.90
C ILE A 147 -15.77 17.43 -6.43
N MET A 148 -16.26 18.46 -7.07
CA MET A 148 -16.18 18.58 -8.52
C MET A 148 -14.75 18.90 -8.97
N SER A 149 -14.30 18.21 -10.01
CA SER A 149 -13.05 18.54 -10.67
C SER A 149 -13.16 19.89 -11.41
N PRO A 150 -12.09 20.71 -11.43
CA PRO A 150 -12.07 21.91 -12.25
C PRO A 150 -11.93 21.58 -13.76
N PHE A 151 -11.76 20.31 -14.11
CA PHE A 151 -11.58 19.88 -15.49
C PHE A 151 -12.85 19.25 -16.04
N ARG A 152 -13.11 19.52 -17.33
CA ARG A 152 -14.20 18.90 -18.08
C ARG A 152 -13.99 17.39 -18.26
N ASN A 153 -15.08 16.62 -18.20
CA ASN A 153 -15.05 15.22 -18.60
C ASN A 153 -14.93 15.11 -20.15
N PRO A 154 -13.85 14.52 -20.69
CA PRO A 154 -13.65 14.46 -22.13
C PRO A 154 -14.65 13.55 -22.88
N ASN A 155 -15.38 12.69 -22.16
CA ASN A 155 -16.33 11.72 -22.74
C ASN A 155 -17.78 12.22 -22.81
N GLU A 156 -18.03 13.47 -22.39
CA GLU A 156 -19.38 14.04 -22.47
C GLU A 156 -19.46 15.10 -23.57
N ASP A 157 -20.46 14.95 -24.45
CA ASP A 157 -20.69 15.85 -25.60
C ASP A 157 -21.14 17.28 -25.19
N ASN A 158 -21.43 17.52 -23.92
CA ASN A 158 -21.78 18.84 -23.39
C ASN A 158 -20.55 19.55 -22.82
N GLU A 159 -20.22 20.68 -23.42
CA GLU A 159 -19.06 21.53 -23.05
C GLU A 159 -19.12 22.05 -21.59
N ASP A 160 -20.30 22.03 -20.96
CA ASP A 160 -20.54 22.59 -19.63
C ASP A 160 -20.44 21.59 -18.47
N ASN A 161 -20.23 20.28 -18.77
CA ASN A 161 -20.20 19.25 -17.73
C ASN A 161 -18.80 19.11 -17.12
N MET A 162 -18.65 19.47 -15.87
CA MET A 162 -17.40 19.29 -15.10
C MET A 162 -17.27 17.84 -14.62
N ALA A 163 -16.07 17.28 -14.74
CA ALA A 163 -15.77 15.96 -14.21
C ALA A 163 -15.88 15.96 -12.68
N THR A 164 -16.56 14.95 -12.13
CA THR A 164 -16.66 14.78 -10.68
C THR A 164 -15.46 13.97 -10.18
N THR A 165 -14.68 14.54 -9.28
CA THR A 165 -13.67 13.79 -8.51
C THR A 165 -14.21 13.53 -7.11
N LEU A 166 -13.94 12.33 -6.61
CA LEU A 166 -14.31 11.95 -5.26
C LEU A 166 -13.12 12.26 -4.33
N GLY A 167 -13.30 13.13 -3.40
CA GLY A 167 -12.31 13.53 -2.39
C GLY A 167 -12.42 12.72 -1.11
#